data_8f9b6ad19ae2fadb71aee3a487f63cdb
#
_entry.id   8f9b6ad19ae2fadb71aee3a487f63cdb
#
_cell.length_a   1.000
_cell.length_b   1.000
_cell.length_c   1.000
_cell.angle_alpha   90.00
_cell.angle_beta   90.00
_cell.angle_gamma   90.00
#
_symmetry.space_group_name_H-M   'P 1'
#
loop_
_entity.id
_entity.type
_entity.pdbx_description
1 polymer ?
#
loop_
_entity_poly.entity_id
_entity_poly.type
_entity_poly.pdbx_seq_one_letter_code
_entity_poly.pdbx_strand_id
1 'polypeptide(L)'
;EATKFKQGIVVAQVNEIVDEVPRVDIPGDWVDFVVQAPKPFYVEPLFTRDPALITDSQVLRAMMVIKGIYGEYGIQRLNHGIGFDTAAIELLLPTYGEELGLKGKICSYFSLNPHPTLIPAIESGWVKSVHSFGGEVGMEDYVAARPDVFFVGPDGTMRSNRAFSQTAGHYALDLFIGGTLQIDKYGNSSTA
;
A
#
# COMPACT_ATOMS: atom_id res chain seq x y z
N GLU A 1 -4.80 -3.64 -18.57
CA GLU A 1 -6.26 -3.72 -18.86
C GLU A 1 -6.71 -2.59 -19.78
N ALA A 2 -6.63 -1.34 -19.33
CA ALA A 2 -7.10 -0.21 -20.15
C ALA A 2 -6.43 -0.12 -21.53
N THR A 3 -5.16 -0.50 -21.63
CA THR A 3 -4.40 -0.52 -22.88
C THR A 3 -4.98 -1.57 -23.85
N LYS A 4 -5.24 -2.77 -23.37
CA LYS A 4 -5.81 -3.85 -24.20
C LYS A 4 -7.21 -3.50 -24.72
N PHE A 5 -8.07 -2.98 -23.85
CA PHE A 5 -9.42 -2.55 -24.22
C PHE A 5 -9.46 -1.36 -25.19
N LYS A 6 -8.38 -0.59 -25.25
CA LYS A 6 -8.25 0.56 -26.17
C LYS A 6 -7.42 0.23 -27.42
N GLN A 7 -7.28 -1.06 -27.76
CA GLN A 7 -6.47 -1.54 -28.88
C GLN A 7 -4.97 -1.15 -28.79
N GLY A 8 -4.47 -1.00 -27.58
CA GLY A 8 -3.06 -0.81 -27.34
C GLY A 8 -2.28 -2.11 -27.43
N ILE A 9 -0.97 -2.02 -27.51
CA ILE A 9 -0.03 -3.13 -27.48
C ILE A 9 0.45 -3.36 -26.06
N VAL A 10 0.39 -4.60 -25.60
CA VAL A 10 0.89 -5.02 -24.28
C VAL A 10 2.14 -5.87 -24.46
N VAL A 11 3.25 -5.39 -23.93
CA VAL A 11 4.54 -6.08 -23.91
C VAL A 11 4.88 -6.46 -22.47
N ALA A 12 5.12 -7.76 -22.25
CA ALA A 12 5.59 -8.27 -20.97
C ALA A 12 7.09 -8.56 -21.05
N GLN A 13 7.89 -7.85 -20.27
CA GLN A 13 9.28 -8.21 -20.03
C GLN A 13 9.35 -9.15 -18.83
N VAL A 14 9.98 -10.31 -19.02
CA VAL A 14 10.06 -11.38 -18.01
C VAL A 14 11.51 -11.80 -17.77
N ASN A 15 11.81 -12.29 -16.58
CA ASN A 15 13.10 -12.88 -16.27
C ASN A 15 13.21 -14.30 -16.82
N GLU A 16 12.11 -15.04 -16.74
CA GLU A 16 12.04 -16.44 -17.14
C GLU A 16 10.67 -16.75 -17.78
N ILE A 17 10.67 -17.63 -18.75
CA ILE A 17 9.46 -18.21 -19.34
C ILE A 17 9.30 -19.61 -18.76
N VAL A 18 8.17 -19.87 -18.12
CA VAL A 18 7.83 -21.15 -17.48
C VAL A 18 6.62 -21.77 -18.14
N ASP A 19 6.46 -23.09 -18.01
CA ASP A 19 5.33 -23.81 -18.62
C ASP A 19 4.01 -23.43 -17.95
N GLU A 20 4.02 -23.24 -16.65
CA GLU A 20 2.84 -22.89 -15.85
C GLU A 20 3.22 -21.94 -14.70
N VAL A 21 2.42 -20.91 -14.53
CA VAL A 21 2.57 -19.98 -13.37
C VAL A 21 1.71 -20.48 -12.20
N PRO A 22 2.17 -20.31 -10.94
CA PRO A 22 1.42 -20.76 -9.77
C PRO A 22 0.09 -20.01 -9.62
N ARG A 23 -0.05 -18.87 -10.30
CA ARG A 23 -1.21 -18.01 -10.24
C ARG A 23 -1.29 -17.13 -11.48
N VAL A 24 -2.49 -16.95 -12.02
CA VAL A 24 -2.72 -16.05 -13.15
C VAL A 24 -3.25 -14.70 -12.64
N ASP A 25 -2.41 -13.68 -12.63
CA ASP A 25 -2.80 -12.30 -12.33
C ASP A 25 -3.16 -11.52 -13.61
N ILE A 26 -2.47 -11.80 -14.71
CA ILE A 26 -2.72 -11.21 -16.03
C ILE A 26 -2.99 -12.35 -17.01
N PRO A 27 -4.20 -12.44 -17.59
CA PRO A 27 -4.51 -13.43 -18.61
C PRO A 27 -3.55 -13.34 -19.80
N GLY A 28 -3.10 -14.49 -20.32
CA GLY A 28 -2.13 -14.53 -21.40
C GLY A 28 -2.64 -13.90 -22.71
N ASP A 29 -3.94 -13.92 -22.94
CA ASP A 29 -4.59 -13.27 -24.09
C ASP A 29 -4.57 -11.73 -24.04
N TRP A 30 -4.18 -11.15 -22.90
CA TRP A 30 -3.96 -9.70 -22.77
C TRP A 30 -2.55 -9.28 -23.17
N VAL A 31 -1.63 -10.22 -23.37
CA VAL A 31 -0.23 -9.94 -23.70
C VAL A 31 0.01 -10.20 -25.17
N ASP A 32 0.48 -9.19 -25.90
CA ASP A 32 0.76 -9.31 -27.34
C ASP A 32 2.19 -9.77 -27.59
N PHE A 33 3.15 -9.38 -26.74
CA PHE A 33 4.56 -9.75 -26.87
C PHE A 33 5.17 -10.08 -25.52
N VAL A 34 5.99 -11.13 -25.49
CA VAL A 34 6.84 -11.48 -24.34
C VAL A 34 8.29 -11.30 -24.73
N VAL A 35 9.04 -10.58 -23.91
CA VAL A 35 10.47 -10.35 -24.08
C VAL A 35 11.21 -10.87 -22.84
N GLN A 36 12.06 -11.87 -23.03
CA GLN A 36 12.90 -12.35 -21.94
C GLN A 36 14.10 -11.42 -21.76
N ALA A 37 14.32 -10.99 -20.53
CA ALA A 37 15.47 -10.15 -20.19
C ALA A 37 16.78 -10.93 -20.37
N PRO A 38 17.82 -10.34 -20.98
CA PRO A 38 19.11 -11.00 -21.18
C PRO A 38 19.85 -11.30 -19.85
N LYS A 39 19.47 -10.58 -18.80
CA LYS A 39 19.87 -10.84 -17.41
C LYS A 39 18.64 -10.70 -16.51
N PRO A 40 18.49 -11.58 -15.52
CA PRO A 40 17.37 -11.47 -14.58
C PRO A 40 17.30 -10.07 -13.95
N PHE A 41 16.10 -9.54 -13.91
CA PHE A 41 15.80 -8.29 -13.23
C PHE A 41 15.25 -8.65 -11.85
N TYR A 42 15.93 -8.24 -10.81
CA TYR A 42 15.47 -8.51 -9.44
C TYR A 42 14.50 -7.44 -8.98
N VAL A 43 13.46 -7.88 -8.30
CA VAL A 43 12.53 -6.96 -7.63
C VAL A 43 13.22 -6.44 -6.38
N GLU A 44 13.42 -5.13 -6.32
CA GLU A 44 13.91 -4.45 -5.13
C GLU A 44 12.73 -3.82 -4.37
N PRO A 45 12.81 -3.72 -3.04
CA PRO A 45 11.85 -2.93 -2.29
C PRO A 45 11.80 -1.51 -2.84
N LEU A 46 10.59 -1.01 -3.15
CA LEU A 46 10.41 0.35 -3.68
C LEU A 46 11.00 1.41 -2.75
N PHE A 47 11.01 1.14 -1.45
CA PHE A 47 11.56 2.03 -0.45
C PHE A 47 12.13 1.24 0.73
N THR A 48 13.32 1.62 1.12
CA THR A 48 13.89 1.18 2.38
C THR A 48 13.20 1.94 3.51
N ARG A 49 12.39 1.25 4.29
CA ARG A 49 11.70 1.83 5.44
C ARG A 49 12.40 1.45 6.73
N ASP A 50 13.66 1.78 6.80
CA ASP A 50 14.40 1.66 8.05
C ASP A 50 13.88 2.72 9.04
N PRO A 51 13.21 2.32 10.14
CA PRO A 51 12.72 3.26 11.13
C PRO A 51 13.81 4.15 11.72
N ALA A 52 15.06 3.71 11.71
CA ALA A 52 16.20 4.49 12.21
C ALA A 52 16.48 5.74 11.35
N LEU A 53 15.97 5.80 10.13
CA LEU A 53 16.11 6.95 9.24
C LEU A 53 14.97 7.98 9.38
N ILE A 54 13.96 7.69 10.20
CA ILE A 54 12.87 8.64 10.48
C ILE A 54 13.43 9.77 11.34
N THR A 55 13.26 10.99 10.87
CA THR A 55 13.74 12.20 11.54
C THR A 55 12.73 12.72 12.59
N ASP A 56 13.20 13.48 13.58
CA ASP A 56 12.35 14.12 14.58
C ASP A 56 11.25 14.99 13.95
N SER A 57 11.56 15.66 12.84
CA SER A 57 10.57 16.47 12.12
C SER A 57 9.47 15.62 11.48
N GLN A 58 9.78 14.41 11.05
CA GLN A 58 8.77 13.46 10.52
C GLN A 58 7.91 12.91 11.66
N VAL A 59 8.51 12.61 12.81
CA VAL A 59 7.77 12.23 14.01
C VAL A 59 6.81 13.33 14.43
N LEU A 60 7.27 14.58 14.51
CA LEU A 60 6.41 15.71 14.87
C LEU A 60 5.26 15.90 13.88
N ARG A 61 5.54 15.83 12.57
CA ARG A 61 4.47 15.90 11.55
C ARG A 61 3.46 14.76 11.71
N ALA A 62 3.93 13.55 11.95
CA ALA A 62 3.06 12.40 12.19
C ALA A 62 2.15 12.60 13.41
N MET A 63 2.68 13.11 14.51
CA MET A 63 1.89 13.45 15.70
C MET A 63 0.83 14.53 15.39
N MET A 64 1.20 15.55 14.62
CA MET A 64 0.27 16.59 14.18
C MET A 64 -0.84 16.03 13.30
N VAL A 65 -0.52 15.13 12.37
CA VAL A 65 -1.49 14.48 11.49
C VAL A 65 -2.44 13.59 12.29
N ILE A 66 -1.92 12.75 13.18
CA ILE A 66 -2.74 11.86 14.01
C ILE A 66 -3.74 12.67 14.86
N LYS A 67 -3.27 13.72 15.52
CA LYS A 67 -4.12 14.53 16.40
C LYS A 67 -5.01 15.50 15.63
N GLY A 68 -4.41 16.29 14.73
CA GLY A 68 -5.07 17.45 14.11
C GLY A 68 -5.85 17.12 12.84
N ILE A 69 -5.61 15.95 12.25
CA ILE A 69 -6.35 15.52 11.05
C ILE A 69 -7.13 14.24 11.37
N TYR A 70 -6.44 13.14 11.65
CA TYR A 70 -7.13 11.85 11.81
C TYR A 70 -8.09 11.87 13.02
N GLY A 71 -7.63 12.37 14.17
CA GLY A 71 -8.44 12.47 15.38
C GLY A 71 -9.58 13.46 15.26
N GLU A 72 -9.31 14.64 14.68
CA GLU A 72 -10.31 15.71 14.55
C GLU A 72 -11.45 15.33 13.60
N TYR A 73 -11.13 14.67 12.47
CA TYR A 73 -12.10 14.29 11.45
C TYR A 73 -12.58 12.84 11.56
N GLY A 74 -12.09 12.05 12.53
CA GLY A 74 -12.49 10.67 12.72
C GLY A 74 -12.15 9.77 11.53
N ILE A 75 -10.98 9.93 10.94
CA ILE A 75 -10.57 9.24 9.72
C ILE A 75 -10.37 7.75 9.98
N GLN A 76 -11.23 6.91 9.42
CA GLN A 76 -11.21 5.46 9.61
C GLN A 76 -10.59 4.69 8.44
N ARG A 77 -10.83 5.13 7.21
CA ARG A 77 -10.44 4.43 5.98
C ARG A 77 -9.46 5.31 5.20
N LEU A 78 -8.25 4.83 5.03
CA LEU A 78 -7.20 5.66 4.44
C LEU A 78 -6.25 4.87 3.55
N ASN A 79 -5.63 5.60 2.63
CA ASN A 79 -4.45 5.18 1.91
C ASN A 79 -3.26 5.98 2.42
N HIS A 80 -2.17 5.29 2.72
CA HIS A 80 -0.87 5.90 2.94
C HIS A 80 -0.01 5.76 1.69
N GLY A 81 0.46 6.86 1.17
CA GLY A 81 1.55 6.89 0.21
C GLY A 81 2.82 6.31 0.83
N ILE A 82 3.73 5.87 -0.01
CA ILE A 82 5.01 5.29 0.41
C ILE A 82 5.94 6.43 0.86
N GLY A 83 6.56 6.31 2.03
CA GLY A 83 7.54 7.28 2.54
C GLY A 83 7.69 7.26 4.05
N PHE A 84 8.71 7.98 4.54
CA PHE A 84 9.02 8.02 5.97
C PHE A 84 7.98 8.78 6.81
N ASP A 85 7.29 9.77 6.24
CA ASP A 85 6.24 10.49 6.95
C ASP A 85 5.07 9.58 7.30
N THR A 86 4.61 8.77 6.33
CA THR A 86 3.53 7.80 6.57
C THR A 86 3.99 6.62 7.42
N ALA A 87 5.25 6.19 7.27
CA ALA A 87 5.87 5.20 8.15
C ALA A 87 5.88 5.67 9.62
N ALA A 88 6.22 6.94 9.86
CA ALA A 88 6.17 7.52 11.20
C ALA A 88 4.74 7.54 11.77
N ILE A 89 3.74 7.87 10.95
CA ILE A 89 2.32 7.81 11.36
C ILE A 89 1.96 6.39 11.79
N GLU A 90 2.27 5.39 10.96
CA GLU A 90 1.95 3.98 11.21
C GLU A 90 2.55 3.49 12.55
N LEU A 91 3.82 3.81 12.81
CA LEU A 91 4.52 3.44 14.03
C LEU A 91 3.98 4.15 15.29
N LEU A 92 3.44 5.36 15.14
CA LEU A 92 2.90 6.13 16.25
C LEU A 92 1.44 5.80 16.59
N LEU A 93 0.74 5.04 15.76
CA LEU A 93 -0.64 4.63 16.08
C LEU A 93 -0.73 3.84 17.39
N PRO A 94 0.06 2.76 17.60
CA PRO A 94 -0.03 1.95 18.81
C PRO A 94 0.65 2.57 20.05
N THR A 95 1.21 3.75 19.92
CA THR A 95 1.86 4.48 21.02
C THR A 95 1.16 5.82 21.26
N TYR A 96 1.56 6.86 20.58
CA TYR A 96 0.98 8.20 20.73
C TYR A 96 -0.53 8.26 20.44
N GLY A 97 -0.99 7.54 19.41
CA GLY A 97 -2.42 7.46 19.12
C GLY A 97 -3.21 6.80 20.26
N GLU A 98 -2.64 5.79 20.93
CA GLU A 98 -3.25 5.12 22.06
C GLU A 98 -3.30 6.04 23.31
N GLU A 99 -2.22 6.80 23.57
CA GLU A 99 -2.19 7.82 24.63
C GLU A 99 -3.28 8.89 24.45
N LEU A 100 -3.61 9.22 23.20
CA LEU A 100 -4.72 10.14 22.88
C LEU A 100 -6.11 9.46 22.96
N GLY A 101 -6.20 8.18 23.25
CA GLY A 101 -7.45 7.42 23.31
C GLY A 101 -8.16 7.30 21.96
N LEU A 102 -7.41 7.23 20.85
CA LEU A 102 -7.93 7.24 19.49
C LEU A 102 -8.10 5.84 18.90
N LYS A 103 -7.66 4.77 19.56
CA LYS A 103 -7.82 3.40 19.10
C LYS A 103 -9.29 3.04 18.87
N GLY A 104 -9.59 2.48 17.73
CA GLY A 104 -10.95 2.17 17.29
C GLY A 104 -11.76 3.38 16.80
N LYS A 105 -11.23 4.58 16.91
CA LYS A 105 -11.86 5.81 16.41
C LYS A 105 -11.28 6.29 15.10
N ILE A 106 -10.01 5.94 14.82
CA ILE A 106 -9.30 6.31 13.60
C ILE A 106 -8.51 5.11 13.06
N CYS A 107 -8.12 5.15 11.79
CA CYS A 107 -7.13 4.27 11.16
C CYS A 107 -7.39 2.77 11.34
N SER A 108 -8.66 2.35 11.26
CA SER A 108 -9.01 0.93 11.39
C SER A 108 -8.89 0.16 10.08
N TYR A 109 -8.98 0.83 8.94
CA TYR A 109 -9.04 0.20 7.63
C TYR A 109 -8.10 0.89 6.65
N PHE A 110 -7.21 0.11 6.06
CA PHE A 110 -6.24 0.64 5.11
C PHE A 110 -6.45 0.09 3.71
N SER A 111 -6.12 0.91 2.72
CA SER A 111 -6.04 0.55 1.31
C SER A 111 -4.67 0.99 0.82
N LEU A 112 -3.69 0.08 0.80
CA LEU A 112 -2.29 0.38 0.52
C LEU A 112 -1.50 -0.88 0.18
N ASN A 113 -0.26 -0.71 -0.25
CA ASN A 113 0.71 -1.80 -0.24
C ASN A 113 1.15 -2.07 1.21
N PRO A 114 1.04 -3.32 1.72
CA PRO A 114 1.42 -3.61 3.08
C PRO A 114 2.90 -3.36 3.33
N HIS A 115 3.21 -2.69 4.44
CA HIS A 115 4.56 -2.32 4.81
C HIS A 115 4.95 -2.85 6.19
N PRO A 116 6.25 -3.10 6.45
CA PRO A 116 6.71 -3.53 7.77
C PRO A 116 6.37 -2.55 8.89
N THR A 117 6.33 -1.25 8.62
CA THR A 117 5.99 -0.22 9.62
C THR A 117 4.55 -0.27 10.10
N LEU A 118 3.65 -0.92 9.35
CA LEU A 118 2.27 -1.12 9.76
C LEU A 118 2.09 -2.34 10.70
N ILE A 119 3.05 -3.26 10.75
CA ILE A 119 2.96 -4.48 11.56
C ILE A 119 2.65 -4.19 13.03
N PRO A 120 3.33 -3.26 13.72
CA PRO A 120 3.01 -2.97 15.12
C PRO A 120 1.56 -2.53 15.35
N ALA A 121 0.98 -1.76 14.42
CA ALA A 121 -0.40 -1.34 14.50
C ALA A 121 -1.39 -2.50 14.22
N ILE A 122 -1.03 -3.45 13.36
CA ILE A 122 -1.80 -4.67 13.13
C ILE A 122 -1.75 -5.56 14.37
N GLU A 123 -0.56 -5.86 14.88
CA GLU A 123 -0.36 -6.77 16.02
C GLU A 123 -1.00 -6.24 17.32
N SER A 124 -1.04 -4.92 17.48
CA SER A 124 -1.74 -4.29 18.61
C SER A 124 -3.28 -4.30 18.46
N GLY A 125 -3.82 -4.79 17.33
CA GLY A 125 -5.25 -4.78 17.03
C GLY A 125 -5.81 -3.38 16.72
N TRP A 126 -4.94 -2.45 16.34
CA TRP A 126 -5.36 -1.14 15.86
C TRP A 126 -5.97 -1.22 14.47
N VAL A 127 -5.27 -1.87 13.54
CA VAL A 127 -5.71 -2.10 12.17
C VAL A 127 -6.54 -3.38 12.11
N LYS A 128 -7.74 -3.27 11.56
CA LYS A 128 -8.70 -4.38 11.46
C LYS A 128 -8.67 -5.05 10.09
N SER A 129 -8.42 -4.29 9.05
CA SER A 129 -8.39 -4.85 7.71
C SER A 129 -7.55 -3.99 6.76
N VAL A 130 -6.89 -4.66 5.84
CA VAL A 130 -6.07 -4.05 4.79
C VAL A 130 -6.54 -4.54 3.44
N HIS A 131 -6.92 -3.58 2.59
CA HIS A 131 -7.16 -3.79 1.18
C HIS A 131 -5.85 -3.54 0.43
N SER A 132 -5.21 -4.61 -0.02
CA SER A 132 -3.86 -4.52 -0.59
C SER A 132 -3.88 -4.29 -2.10
N PHE A 133 -3.02 -3.40 -2.58
CA PHE A 133 -2.80 -3.16 -4.02
C PHE A 133 -1.69 -4.02 -4.61
N GLY A 134 -0.88 -4.63 -3.79
CA GLY A 134 0.27 -5.43 -4.16
C GLY A 134 1.01 -5.87 -2.92
N GLY A 135 2.16 -6.50 -3.10
CA GLY A 135 3.07 -6.85 -2.02
C GLY A 135 4.27 -5.91 -1.99
N GLU A 136 4.79 -5.64 -0.81
CA GLU A 136 6.15 -5.15 -0.64
C GLU A 136 7.06 -6.37 -0.40
N VAL A 137 8.21 -6.39 -1.04
CA VAL A 137 9.19 -7.50 -0.90
C VAL A 137 9.50 -7.75 0.56
N GLY A 138 9.34 -9.01 0.99
CA GLY A 138 9.55 -9.44 2.39
C GLY A 138 8.28 -9.40 3.25
N MET A 139 7.14 -9.01 2.69
CA MET A 139 5.85 -9.03 3.40
C MET A 139 4.97 -10.24 3.05
N GLU A 140 5.38 -11.06 2.10
CA GLU A 140 4.56 -12.13 1.55
C GLU A 140 4.12 -13.13 2.62
N ASP A 141 5.07 -13.62 3.41
CA ASP A 141 4.80 -14.60 4.47
C ASP A 141 3.93 -14.00 5.58
N TYR A 142 4.19 -12.75 5.97
CA TYR A 142 3.38 -12.06 6.97
C TYR A 142 1.94 -11.87 6.50
N VAL A 143 1.75 -11.43 5.27
CA VAL A 143 0.41 -11.25 4.67
C VAL A 143 -0.32 -12.58 4.58
N ALA A 144 0.34 -13.65 4.13
CA ALA A 144 -0.23 -14.99 4.04
C ALA A 144 -0.63 -15.57 5.41
N ALA A 145 0.10 -15.22 6.47
CA ALA A 145 -0.19 -15.65 7.84
C ALA A 145 -1.34 -14.88 8.51
N ARG A 146 -1.80 -13.77 7.92
CA ARG A 146 -2.82 -12.89 8.51
C ARG A 146 -4.08 -12.73 7.63
N PRO A 147 -4.78 -13.85 7.30
CA PRO A 147 -6.02 -13.79 6.51
C PRO A 147 -7.18 -13.11 7.26
N ASP A 148 -7.04 -12.90 8.57
CA ASP A 148 -7.94 -12.12 9.41
C ASP A 148 -7.87 -10.62 9.12
N VAL A 149 -6.72 -10.13 8.63
CA VAL A 149 -6.46 -8.73 8.30
C VAL A 149 -6.42 -8.50 6.80
N PHE A 150 -5.73 -9.38 6.06
CA PHE A 150 -5.55 -9.25 4.62
C PHE A 150 -6.53 -10.13 3.85
N PHE A 151 -7.08 -9.58 2.79
CA PHE A 151 -8.07 -10.28 1.98
C PHE A 151 -7.40 -11.30 1.07
N VAL A 152 -7.31 -12.54 1.50
CA VAL A 152 -6.70 -13.65 0.76
C VAL A 152 -7.78 -14.55 0.17
N GLY A 153 -7.67 -14.91 -1.11
CA GLY A 153 -8.57 -15.85 -1.75
C GLY A 153 -8.29 -17.32 -1.33
N PRO A 154 -9.22 -18.25 -1.58
CA PRO A 154 -9.02 -19.66 -1.27
C PRO A 154 -7.89 -20.32 -2.07
N ASP A 155 -7.47 -19.70 -3.16
CA ASP A 155 -6.33 -20.07 -4.01
C ASP A 155 -5.01 -19.41 -3.54
N GLY A 156 -4.99 -18.79 -2.37
CA GLY A 156 -3.84 -18.04 -1.85
C GLY A 156 -3.62 -16.69 -2.50
N THR A 157 -4.46 -16.29 -3.47
CA THR A 157 -4.34 -14.97 -4.09
C THR A 157 -4.86 -13.88 -3.18
N MET A 158 -4.21 -12.72 -3.19
CA MET A 158 -4.77 -11.52 -2.57
C MET A 158 -5.87 -10.97 -3.48
N ARG A 159 -7.13 -11.16 -3.10
CA ARG A 159 -8.28 -10.71 -3.91
C ARG A 159 -8.26 -9.22 -4.20
N SER A 160 -7.72 -8.46 -3.26
CA SER A 160 -7.54 -7.01 -3.40
C SER A 160 -6.55 -6.63 -4.50
N ASN A 161 -5.67 -7.53 -4.95
CA ASN A 161 -4.76 -7.28 -6.07
C ASN A 161 -5.46 -7.28 -7.44
N ARG A 162 -6.70 -7.71 -7.52
CA ARG A 162 -7.44 -7.67 -8.79
C ARG A 162 -7.89 -6.25 -9.09
N ALA A 163 -7.78 -5.84 -10.34
CA ALA A 163 -8.06 -4.48 -10.79
C ALA A 163 -9.41 -3.91 -10.31
N PHE A 164 -10.45 -4.74 -10.32
CA PHE A 164 -11.76 -4.35 -9.84
C PHE A 164 -11.76 -4.04 -8.33
N SER A 165 -11.11 -4.89 -7.54
CA SER A 165 -11.00 -4.69 -6.09
C SER A 165 -10.15 -3.47 -5.75
N GLN A 166 -9.07 -3.24 -6.49
CA GLN A 166 -8.24 -2.03 -6.33
C GLN A 166 -9.04 -0.76 -6.60
N THR A 167 -9.82 -0.74 -7.67
CA THR A 167 -10.70 0.39 -7.99
C THR A 167 -11.72 0.63 -6.88
N ALA A 168 -12.40 -0.41 -6.43
CA ALA A 168 -13.38 -0.31 -5.34
C ALA A 168 -12.72 0.19 -4.04
N GLY A 169 -11.53 -0.30 -3.71
CA GLY A 169 -10.77 0.14 -2.54
C GLY A 169 -10.44 1.61 -2.55
N HIS A 170 -10.07 2.16 -3.70
CA HIS A 170 -9.79 3.60 -3.84
C HIS A 170 -11.01 4.48 -3.57
N TYR A 171 -12.19 4.05 -3.99
CA TYR A 171 -13.43 4.81 -3.78
C TYR A 171 -13.98 4.71 -2.34
N ALA A 172 -13.50 3.77 -1.55
CA ALA A 172 -13.97 3.56 -0.19
C ALA A 172 -13.20 4.34 0.87
N LEU A 173 -12.28 5.24 0.49
CA LEU A 173 -11.42 5.96 1.42
C LEU A 173 -12.08 7.24 1.96
N ASP A 174 -11.79 7.52 3.24
CA ASP A 174 -12.07 8.83 3.85
C ASP A 174 -10.96 9.83 3.53
N LEU A 175 -9.71 9.35 3.44
CA LEU A 175 -8.53 10.17 3.20
C LEU A 175 -7.46 9.40 2.44
N PHE A 176 -6.82 10.08 1.50
CA PHE A 176 -5.54 9.69 0.91
C PHE A 176 -4.47 10.67 1.39
N ILE A 177 -3.32 10.15 1.85
CA ILE A 177 -2.17 10.96 2.19
C ILE A 177 -0.96 10.55 1.35
N GLY A 178 -0.36 11.51 0.70
CA GLY A 178 0.82 11.33 -0.15
C GLY A 178 1.67 12.59 -0.16
N GLY A 179 2.88 12.46 -0.70
CA GLY A 179 3.79 13.60 -0.89
C GLY A 179 3.57 14.29 -2.23
N THR A 180 3.90 15.57 -2.27
CA THR A 180 4.05 16.33 -3.52
C THR A 180 5.37 17.08 -3.50
N LEU A 181 5.97 17.27 -4.67
CA LEU A 181 7.25 17.99 -4.79
C LEU A 181 7.05 19.50 -4.76
N GLN A 182 5.97 19.98 -5.33
CA GLN A 182 5.68 21.39 -5.47
C GLN A 182 4.20 21.67 -5.28
N ILE A 183 3.91 22.80 -4.64
CA ILE A 183 2.56 23.33 -4.51
C ILE A 183 2.59 24.84 -4.79
N ASP A 184 1.65 25.35 -5.56
CA ASP A 184 1.50 26.78 -5.79
C ASP A 184 0.58 27.46 -4.76
N LYS A 185 0.50 28.79 -4.85
CA LYS A 185 -0.36 29.58 -3.95
C LYS A 185 -1.85 29.35 -4.11
N TYR A 186 -2.27 28.68 -5.16
CA TYR A 186 -3.67 28.32 -5.42
C TYR A 186 -4.00 26.88 -4.99
N GLY A 187 -3.01 26.12 -4.47
CA GLY A 187 -3.17 24.73 -4.07
C GLY A 187 -2.97 23.72 -5.18
N ASN A 188 -2.54 24.12 -6.37
CA ASN A 188 -2.19 23.17 -7.42
C ASN A 188 -0.88 22.48 -7.07
N SER A 189 -0.82 21.15 -7.23
CA SER A 189 0.35 20.34 -6.88
C SER A 189 0.97 19.68 -8.10
N SER A 190 2.28 19.50 -8.05
CA SER A 190 3.06 18.71 -9.00
C SER A 190 3.85 17.65 -8.26
N THR A 191 3.75 16.40 -8.74
CA THR A 191 4.43 15.24 -8.13
C THR A 191 5.58 14.71 -9.00
N ALA A 192 5.79 15.28 -10.17
CA ALA A 192 6.84 14.91 -11.13
C ALA A 192 7.59 16.15 -11.61
#